data_7e709c92b68b866b8873b2748d901089
#
_entry.id   7e709c92b68b866b8873b2748d901089
#
_cell.length_a   1.000
_cell.length_b   1.000
_cell.length_c   1.000
_cell.angle_alpha   90.00
_cell.angle_beta   90.00
_cell.angle_gamma   90.00
#
_symmetry.space_group_name_H-M   'P 1'
#
loop_
_entity.id
_entity.type
_entity.pdbx_description
1 polymer ?
#
loop_
_entity_poly.entity_id
_entity_poly.type
_entity_poly.pdbx_seq_one_letter_code
_entity_poly.pdbx_strand_id
1 'polypeptide(L)'
;ESSAASDVYKRQTRNDLLQSKPDVMRRFVEASMEGWKSYLKNPAAGNAIIKKENPNMDDPLLAFAVGQMKKLGLIDGGDAKTMGIGVMTDARWKKTRDFMVQAKLLDAKVDWKAAYTTQFVKPTAKKN
;
A
#
# COMPACT_ATOMS: atom_id res chain seq x y z
N GLU A 1 4.18 -17.93 -8.01
CA GLU A 1 3.03 -17.15 -7.53
C GLU A 1 3.51 -16.04 -6.62
N SER A 2 3.26 -14.89 -7.06
CA SER A 2 3.89 -13.65 -6.75
C SER A 2 3.77 -13.23 -5.27
N SER A 3 4.79 -13.45 -4.48
CA SER A 3 4.97 -12.81 -3.17
C SER A 3 5.13 -11.28 -3.29
N ALA A 4 5.56 -10.79 -4.45
CA ALA A 4 5.75 -9.37 -4.73
C ALA A 4 4.45 -8.54 -4.61
N ALA A 5 3.30 -9.08 -4.96
CA ALA A 5 2.02 -8.38 -4.80
C ALA A 5 1.62 -8.21 -3.33
N SER A 6 2.07 -9.10 -2.42
CA SER A 6 1.79 -8.99 -0.99
C SER A 6 2.72 -7.98 -0.30
N ASP A 7 3.90 -7.73 -0.82
CA ASP A 7 4.89 -6.85 -0.19
C ASP A 7 4.62 -5.36 -0.42
N VAL A 8 3.90 -5.00 -1.48
CA VAL A 8 3.51 -3.61 -1.76
C VAL A 8 2.58 -3.03 -0.67
N TYR A 9 1.85 -3.89 0.03
CA TYR A 9 0.86 -3.46 1.04
C TYR A 9 1.38 -3.47 2.47
N LYS A 10 2.58 -4.00 2.71
CA LYS A 10 3.09 -4.15 4.08
C LYS A 10 3.92 -2.95 4.50
N ARG A 11 3.27 -1.94 5.04
CA ARG A 11 3.91 -0.90 5.84
C ARG A 11 3.73 -1.28 7.30
N GLN A 12 4.63 -2.10 7.80
CA GLN A 12 4.60 -2.59 9.18
C GLN A 12 5.55 -1.77 10.04
N THR A 13 5.15 -1.56 11.27
CA THR A 13 6.01 -0.96 12.30
C THR A 13 5.74 -1.64 13.65
N ARG A 14 6.62 -1.41 14.61
CA ARG A 14 6.46 -1.90 15.97
C ARG A 14 5.46 -1.05 16.74
N ASN A 15 4.71 -1.67 17.63
CA ASN A 15 3.70 -0.98 18.46
C ASN A 15 4.29 0.10 19.36
N ASP A 16 5.50 -0.13 19.90
CA ASP A 16 6.20 0.88 20.71
C ASP A 16 6.55 2.14 19.90
N LEU A 17 6.86 2.01 18.61
CA LEU A 17 7.10 3.17 17.73
C LEU A 17 5.80 3.91 17.39
N LEU A 18 4.69 3.22 17.25
CA LEU A 18 3.37 3.85 17.05
C LEU A 18 3.00 4.76 18.23
N GLN A 19 3.37 4.34 19.44
CA GLN A 19 3.07 5.08 20.66
C GLN A 19 4.09 6.19 20.95
N SER A 20 5.39 5.88 20.80
CA SER A 20 6.46 6.80 21.18
C SER A 20 6.81 7.83 20.10
N LYS A 21 6.58 7.52 18.82
CA LYS A 21 6.96 8.37 17.69
C LYS A 21 5.85 8.49 16.62
N PRO A 22 4.61 8.85 16.99
CA PRO A 22 3.48 8.92 16.06
C PRO A 22 3.71 9.91 14.92
N ASP A 23 4.43 11.01 15.16
CA ASP A 23 4.75 12.00 14.14
C ASP A 23 5.68 11.46 13.06
N VAL A 24 6.63 10.60 13.43
CA VAL A 24 7.50 9.95 12.46
C VAL A 24 6.69 9.01 11.59
N MET A 25 5.77 8.24 12.18
CA MET A 25 4.89 7.33 11.45
C MET A 25 4.00 8.11 10.48
N ARG A 26 3.40 9.21 10.93
CA ARG A 26 2.57 10.06 10.07
C ARG A 26 3.34 10.58 8.88
N ARG A 27 4.51 11.20 9.09
CA ARG A 27 5.36 11.73 8.01
C ARG A 27 5.81 10.65 7.03
N PHE A 28 6.11 9.45 7.54
CA PHE A 28 6.49 8.32 6.70
C PHE A 28 5.33 7.88 5.78
N VAL A 29 4.11 7.78 6.33
CA VAL A 29 2.92 7.43 5.56
C VAL A 29 2.61 8.50 4.52
N GLU A 30 2.61 9.78 4.89
CA GLU A 30 2.38 10.90 3.99
C GLU A 30 3.41 10.93 2.85
N ALA A 31 4.70 10.79 3.17
CA ALA A 31 5.76 10.72 2.16
C ALA A 31 5.61 9.51 1.23
N SER A 32 5.19 8.36 1.77
CA SER A 32 4.94 7.16 0.96
C SER A 32 3.77 7.37 -0.01
N MET A 33 2.69 8.00 0.44
CA MET A 33 1.52 8.31 -0.41
C MET A 33 1.90 9.30 -1.51
N GLU A 34 2.67 10.33 -1.18
CA GLU A 34 3.15 11.31 -2.16
C GLU A 34 4.13 10.68 -3.15
N GLY A 35 5.02 9.82 -2.68
CA GLY A 35 5.93 9.07 -3.52
C GLY A 35 5.19 8.23 -4.57
N TRP A 36 4.12 7.53 -4.17
CA TRP A 36 3.30 6.77 -5.12
C TRP A 36 2.57 7.65 -6.14
N LYS A 37 2.03 8.80 -5.73
CA LYS A 37 1.42 9.76 -6.66
C LYS A 37 2.44 10.26 -7.69
N SER A 38 3.63 10.63 -7.22
CA SER A 38 4.72 11.08 -8.07
C SER A 38 5.16 10.00 -9.05
N TYR A 39 5.35 8.77 -8.56
CA TYR A 39 5.77 7.63 -9.37
C TYR A 39 4.75 7.29 -10.47
N LEU A 40 3.46 7.27 -10.15
CA LEU A 40 2.41 7.02 -11.15
C LEU A 40 2.35 8.12 -12.21
N LYS A 41 2.66 9.37 -11.84
CA LYS A 41 2.72 10.50 -12.78
C LYS A 41 3.95 10.42 -13.69
N ASN A 42 5.12 10.22 -13.10
CA ASN A 42 6.39 10.07 -13.81
C ASN A 42 7.31 9.09 -13.08
N PRO A 43 7.45 7.85 -13.57
CA PRO A 43 8.23 6.82 -12.93
C PRO A 43 9.75 6.96 -13.14
N ALA A 44 10.22 7.86 -14.00
CA ALA A 44 11.62 7.88 -14.45
C ALA A 44 12.64 7.93 -13.30
N ALA A 45 12.45 8.83 -12.34
CA ALA A 45 13.36 8.96 -11.20
C ALA A 45 13.34 7.71 -10.30
N GLY A 46 12.15 7.15 -10.04
CA GLY A 46 12.01 5.92 -9.27
C GLY A 46 12.63 4.72 -9.98
N ASN A 47 12.41 4.58 -11.28
CA ASN A 47 12.99 3.52 -12.10
C ASN A 47 14.52 3.58 -12.11
N ALA A 48 15.12 4.77 -12.15
CA ALA A 48 16.57 4.93 -12.08
C ALA A 48 17.15 4.38 -10.76
N ILE A 49 16.47 4.64 -9.64
CA ILE A 49 16.86 4.10 -8.34
C ILE A 49 16.67 2.58 -8.31
N ILE A 50 15.54 2.07 -8.77
CA ILE A 50 15.27 0.63 -8.79
C ILE A 50 16.34 -0.12 -9.59
N LYS A 51 16.70 0.37 -10.77
CA LYS A 51 17.75 -0.23 -11.61
C LYS A 51 19.12 -0.23 -10.93
N LYS A 52 19.44 0.85 -10.21
CA LYS A 52 20.69 0.96 -9.46
C LYS A 52 20.77 -0.07 -8.34
N GLU A 53 19.69 -0.24 -7.58
CA GLU A 53 19.62 -1.15 -6.43
C GLU A 53 19.38 -2.61 -6.83
N ASN A 54 18.75 -2.84 -7.98
CA ASN A 54 18.49 -4.18 -8.52
C ASN A 54 18.74 -4.22 -10.04
N PRO A 55 19.97 -4.61 -10.46
CA PRO A 55 20.35 -4.66 -11.89
C PRO A 55 19.52 -5.61 -12.76
N ASN A 56 18.76 -6.55 -12.15
CA ASN A 56 17.87 -7.44 -12.89
C ASN A 56 16.56 -6.76 -13.34
N MET A 57 16.32 -5.52 -12.88
CA MET A 57 15.15 -4.73 -13.28
C MET A 57 15.51 -3.85 -14.48
N ASP A 58 15.30 -4.36 -15.68
CA ASP A 58 15.53 -3.62 -16.91
C ASP A 58 14.37 -2.67 -17.28
N ASP A 59 14.58 -1.82 -18.30
CA ASP A 59 13.58 -0.85 -18.72
C ASP A 59 12.30 -1.49 -19.27
N PRO A 60 12.34 -2.57 -20.07
CA PRO A 60 11.12 -3.27 -20.52
C PRO A 60 10.29 -3.80 -19.35
N LEU A 61 10.92 -4.42 -18.37
CA LEU A 61 10.24 -4.97 -17.20
C LEU A 61 9.60 -3.87 -16.34
N LEU A 62 10.33 -2.78 -16.12
CA LEU A 62 9.82 -1.63 -15.38
C LEU A 62 8.66 -0.94 -16.11
N ALA A 63 8.75 -0.77 -17.42
CA ALA A 63 7.68 -0.21 -18.25
C ALA A 63 6.42 -1.11 -18.19
N PHE A 64 6.59 -2.42 -18.31
CA PHE A 64 5.52 -3.40 -18.17
C PHE A 64 4.86 -3.30 -16.78
N ALA A 65 5.67 -3.31 -15.71
CA ALA A 65 5.17 -3.22 -14.33
C ALA A 65 4.35 -1.95 -14.08
N VAL A 66 4.86 -0.79 -14.49
CA VAL A 66 4.13 0.49 -14.39
C VAL A 66 2.83 0.46 -15.22
N GLY A 67 2.88 -0.10 -16.43
CA GLY A 67 1.71 -0.28 -17.26
C GLY A 67 0.63 -1.14 -16.60
N GLN A 68 1.01 -2.27 -16.00
CA GLN A 68 0.08 -3.13 -15.26
C GLN A 68 -0.47 -2.46 -13.99
N MET A 69 0.35 -1.77 -13.23
CA MET A 69 -0.11 -1.01 -12.05
C MET A 69 -1.23 -0.03 -12.42
N LYS A 70 -1.04 0.73 -13.50
CA LYS A 70 -2.04 1.69 -14.00
C LYS A 70 -3.28 0.99 -14.56
N LYS A 71 -3.09 -0.01 -15.42
CA LYS A 71 -4.19 -0.76 -16.06
C LYS A 71 -5.10 -1.43 -15.04
N LEU A 72 -4.53 -2.03 -14.02
CA LEU A 72 -5.27 -2.75 -12.98
C LEU A 72 -5.70 -1.85 -11.81
N GLY A 73 -5.26 -0.59 -11.78
CA GLY A 73 -5.56 0.33 -10.69
C GLY A 73 -5.06 -0.18 -9.34
N LEU A 74 -3.86 -0.77 -9.30
CA LEU A 74 -3.34 -1.43 -8.09
C LEU A 74 -3.09 -0.42 -6.96
N ILE A 75 -2.74 0.81 -7.29
CA ILE A 75 -2.37 1.85 -6.33
C ILE A 75 -3.50 2.87 -6.15
N ASP A 76 -4.13 3.30 -7.23
CA ASP A 76 -5.12 4.38 -7.27
C ASP A 76 -6.54 3.89 -7.57
N GLY A 77 -6.74 2.58 -7.69
CA GLY A 77 -8.04 1.95 -7.93
C GLY A 77 -8.86 1.69 -6.66
N GLY A 78 -10.07 1.14 -6.83
CA GLY A 78 -10.96 0.79 -5.71
C GLY A 78 -11.26 1.99 -4.81
N ASP A 79 -11.10 1.81 -3.50
CA ASP A 79 -11.35 2.85 -2.49
C ASP A 79 -10.46 4.09 -2.68
N ALA A 80 -9.25 3.91 -3.25
CA ALA A 80 -8.33 5.01 -3.48
C ALA A 80 -8.84 6.04 -4.50
N LYS A 81 -9.75 5.67 -5.40
CA LYS A 81 -10.38 6.61 -6.35
C LYS A 81 -11.15 7.73 -5.68
N THR A 82 -11.77 7.44 -4.55
CA THR A 82 -12.62 8.38 -3.82
C THR A 82 -11.98 8.89 -2.54
N MET A 83 -11.17 8.08 -1.89
CA MET A 83 -10.61 8.36 -0.57
C MET A 83 -9.11 8.71 -0.60
N GLY A 84 -8.44 8.51 -1.73
CA GLY A 84 -7.02 8.79 -1.92
C GLY A 84 -6.11 7.57 -1.80
N ILE A 85 -4.91 7.67 -2.40
CA ILE A 85 -3.89 6.61 -2.36
C ILE A 85 -3.49 6.32 -0.92
N GLY A 86 -3.30 5.05 -0.59
CA GLY A 86 -2.90 4.58 0.73
C GLY A 86 -4.06 4.39 1.71
N VAL A 87 -5.30 4.66 1.31
CA VAL A 87 -6.48 4.44 2.16
C VAL A 87 -6.62 2.98 2.55
N MET A 88 -6.97 2.75 3.80
CA MET A 88 -7.38 1.45 4.34
C MET A 88 -8.76 1.60 4.97
N THR A 89 -9.64 0.63 4.69
CA THR A 89 -10.99 0.61 5.26
C THR A 89 -11.23 -0.68 6.05
N ASP A 90 -12.00 -0.59 7.13
CA ASP A 90 -12.43 -1.75 7.92
C ASP A 90 -13.16 -2.77 7.05
N ALA A 91 -13.99 -2.31 6.11
CA ALA A 91 -14.72 -3.18 5.19
C ALA A 91 -13.77 -4.04 4.35
N ARG A 92 -12.67 -3.46 3.85
CA ARG A 92 -11.67 -4.19 3.05
C ARG A 92 -10.89 -5.17 3.89
N TRP A 93 -10.45 -4.76 5.08
CA TRP A 93 -9.78 -5.65 6.04
C TRP A 93 -10.67 -6.82 6.45
N LYS A 94 -11.95 -6.53 6.75
CA LYS A 94 -12.93 -7.58 7.06
C LYS A 94 -13.09 -8.56 5.91
N LYS A 95 -13.22 -8.07 4.67
CA LYS A 95 -13.33 -8.93 3.49
C LYS A 95 -12.12 -9.85 3.32
N THR A 96 -10.91 -9.31 3.51
CA THR A 96 -9.68 -10.11 3.46
C THR A 96 -9.65 -11.16 4.55
N ARG A 97 -9.99 -10.78 5.79
CA ARG A 97 -10.10 -11.73 6.91
C ARG A 97 -11.10 -12.83 6.62
N ASP A 98 -12.29 -12.50 6.16
CA ASP A 98 -13.35 -13.48 5.88
C ASP A 98 -12.91 -14.46 4.79
N PHE A 99 -12.23 -13.98 3.75
CA PHE A 99 -11.64 -14.83 2.73
C PHE A 99 -10.56 -15.78 3.31
N MET A 100 -9.66 -15.27 4.15
CA MET A 100 -8.62 -16.10 4.77
C MET A 100 -9.21 -17.16 5.71
N VAL A 101 -10.26 -16.83 6.45
CA VAL A 101 -10.98 -17.80 7.29
C VAL A 101 -11.67 -18.87 6.44
N GLN A 102 -12.35 -18.48 5.37
CA GLN A 102 -12.97 -19.40 4.43
C GLN A 102 -11.95 -20.34 3.78
N ALA A 103 -10.79 -19.81 3.43
CA ALA A 103 -9.67 -20.58 2.87
C ALA A 103 -8.91 -21.43 3.92
N LYS A 104 -9.33 -21.39 5.20
CA LYS A 104 -8.68 -22.08 6.34
C LYS A 104 -7.23 -21.63 6.57
N LEU A 105 -6.88 -20.41 6.16
CA LEU A 105 -5.56 -19.79 6.37
C LEU A 105 -5.50 -18.95 7.66
N LEU A 106 -6.65 -18.66 8.27
CA LEU A 106 -6.76 -17.87 9.48
C LEU A 106 -7.85 -18.44 10.39
N ASP A 107 -7.59 -18.48 11.71
CA ASP A 107 -8.63 -18.82 12.69
C ASP A 107 -9.68 -17.69 12.78
N ALA A 108 -10.96 -18.08 12.81
CA ALA A 108 -12.07 -17.13 12.90
C ALA A 108 -12.07 -16.29 14.20
N LYS A 109 -11.38 -16.76 15.24
CA LYS A 109 -11.28 -16.08 16.55
C LYS A 109 -10.20 -15.00 16.61
N VAL A 110 -9.35 -14.88 15.56
CA VAL A 110 -8.28 -13.86 15.53
C VAL A 110 -8.87 -12.46 15.53
N ASP A 111 -8.38 -11.62 16.43
CA ASP A 111 -8.71 -10.20 16.44
C ASP A 111 -7.98 -9.48 15.28
N TRP A 112 -8.62 -9.49 14.13
CA TRP A 112 -8.09 -8.88 12.92
C TRP A 112 -8.00 -7.34 13.01
N LYS A 113 -8.75 -6.71 13.93
CA LYS A 113 -8.70 -5.26 14.12
C LYS A 113 -7.41 -4.81 14.79
N ALA A 114 -6.78 -5.68 15.56
CA ALA A 114 -5.47 -5.41 16.15
C ALA A 114 -4.32 -5.43 15.12
N ALA A 115 -4.56 -5.93 13.89
CA ALA A 115 -3.53 -6.06 12.86
C ALA A 115 -3.19 -4.76 12.13
N TYR A 116 -3.99 -3.70 12.26
CA TYR A 116 -3.79 -2.45 11.53
C TYR A 116 -4.29 -1.23 12.30
N THR A 117 -3.86 -0.06 11.85
CA THR A 117 -4.39 1.23 12.32
C THR A 117 -4.62 2.16 11.13
N THR A 118 -5.72 2.90 11.15
CA THR A 118 -6.06 3.91 10.14
C THR A 118 -5.72 5.33 10.58
N GLN A 119 -5.12 5.51 11.77
CA GLN A 119 -4.89 6.83 12.36
C GLN A 119 -4.00 7.76 11.52
N PHE A 120 -3.17 7.20 10.62
CA PHE A 120 -2.25 7.97 9.78
C PHE A 120 -2.75 8.12 8.33
N VAL A 121 -3.85 7.46 7.95
CA VAL A 121 -4.45 7.54 6.62
C VAL A 121 -5.79 8.26 6.72
N LYS A 122 -5.78 9.57 6.53
CA LYS A 122 -7.02 10.35 6.47
C LYS A 122 -7.57 10.29 5.04
N PRO A 123 -8.87 10.00 4.87
CA PRO A 123 -9.51 10.18 3.57
C PRO A 123 -9.30 11.62 3.11
N THR A 124 -8.72 11.80 1.94
CA THR A 124 -8.70 13.13 1.31
C THR A 124 -10.12 13.40 0.83
N ALA A 125 -10.88 14.21 1.58
CA ALA A 125 -12.16 14.70 1.10
C ALA A 125 -11.94 15.36 -0.28
N LYS A 126 -12.66 14.91 -1.30
CA LYS A 126 -12.70 15.65 -2.56
C LYS A 126 -13.18 17.06 -2.22
N LYS A 127 -12.34 18.07 -2.48
CA LYS A 127 -12.86 19.43 -2.63
C LYS A 127 -13.76 19.41 -3.85
N ASN A 128 -15.08 19.55 -3.61
CA ASN A 128 -16.06 19.82 -4.65
C ASN A 128 -15.68 21.11 -5.36
#